data_11ddfcc7223908edf4549020d6de7201
#
_entry.id   11ddfcc7223908edf4549020d6de7201
#
_cell.length_a   1.000
_cell.length_b   1.000
_cell.length_c   1.000
_cell.angle_alpha   90.00
_cell.angle_beta   90.00
_cell.angle_gamma   90.00
#
_symmetry.space_group_name_H-M   'P 1'
#
loop_
_entity.id
_entity.type
_entity.pdbx_description
1 polymer ?
#
loop_
_entity_poly.entity_id
_entity_poly.type
_entity_poly.pdbx_seq_one_letter_code
_entity_poly.pdbx_strand_id
1 'polypeptide(L)'
;VVGYYRVEIAEKLETGDPCWQANFDITLGKPVLLRKVSLEISIDGIQRETRDTELAKAAKQCKLRAGDVLQHARYDACTRRISRIARERGYFAAEFVERRIDVYPDQYAADITLDFTTGRRYVFGVTSFEQEVLDNDLVDRFLNLTPGDPYDATIVRRLKRDLITSAYFDQVVFTPTPRGDPYFDVPIHVELTAGKKFQYNAGIGYATDVGPKLRFGVLNRRINKKGHNVEFEVNVSKVISDIGVTYRIPLDKPKDWFTIDTFYKVEDNDSFLSELFSAGIQRVQKSDNGWIRTLFLNLRLEQYETGDTDDGDSELLTPGISYSFVEEDYPPRPLVGHRSSVQARGALD
;
A
#
# COMPACT_ATOMS: atom_id res chain seq x y z
N VAL A 1 15.70 -17.98 24.90
CA VAL A 1 15.27 -19.18 25.63
C VAL A 1 13.92 -19.62 25.07
N VAL A 2 13.89 -20.81 24.52
CA VAL A 2 12.73 -21.35 23.81
C VAL A 2 12.05 -22.39 24.71
N GLY A 3 11.31 -21.92 25.70
CA GLY A 3 10.58 -22.78 26.62
C GLY A 3 11.18 -22.82 28.03
N TYR A 4 10.43 -23.40 28.98
CA TYR A 4 10.93 -23.67 30.31
C TYR A 4 11.61 -25.03 30.32
N TYR A 5 12.93 -25.01 30.45
CA TYR A 5 13.76 -26.19 30.63
C TYR A 5 14.40 -26.11 32.02
N ARG A 6 14.55 -27.26 32.70
CA ARG A 6 15.51 -27.35 33.78
C ARG A 6 16.89 -27.35 33.14
N VAL A 7 17.68 -26.30 33.41
CA VAL A 7 19.01 -26.11 32.83
C VAL A 7 20.03 -26.32 33.96
N GLU A 8 20.96 -27.24 33.78
CA GLU A 8 22.16 -27.35 34.62
C GLU A 8 23.29 -26.62 33.90
N ILE A 9 23.84 -25.61 34.54
CA ILE A 9 24.93 -24.79 33.99
C ILE A 9 26.18 -25.17 34.76
N ALA A 10 27.21 -25.71 34.08
CA ALA A 10 28.57 -25.83 34.60
C ALA A 10 29.36 -24.63 34.11
N GLU A 11 29.81 -23.82 35.03
CA GLU A 11 30.65 -22.64 34.75
C GLU A 11 32.11 -23.01 34.93
N LYS A 12 32.92 -22.79 33.87
CA LYS A 12 34.37 -22.92 33.92
C LYS A 12 34.99 -21.63 33.48
N LEU A 13 35.61 -20.92 34.42
CA LEU A 13 36.35 -19.69 34.16
C LEU A 13 37.83 -20.05 33.88
N GLU A 14 38.29 -19.78 32.68
CA GLU A 14 39.70 -19.89 32.31
C GLU A 14 40.30 -18.50 32.17
N THR A 15 41.41 -18.25 32.90
CA THR A 15 42.15 -17.00 32.81
C THR A 15 43.19 -17.11 31.71
N GLY A 16 43.01 -16.38 30.61
CA GLY A 16 43.99 -16.19 29.55
C GLY A 16 44.36 -14.71 29.42
N ASP A 17 45.61 -14.41 29.15
CA ASP A 17 46.11 -13.05 28.97
C ASP A 17 45.71 -12.52 27.57
N PRO A 18 45.08 -11.36 27.40
CA PRO A 18 44.59 -10.35 28.35
C PRO A 18 43.04 -10.34 28.56
N CYS A 19 42.34 -11.39 28.17
CA CYS A 19 40.85 -11.44 28.21
C CYS A 19 40.34 -12.62 29.03
N TRP A 20 39.28 -12.38 29.81
CA TRP A 20 38.54 -13.44 30.48
C TRP A 20 37.64 -14.15 29.45
N GLN A 21 37.68 -15.48 29.41
CA GLN A 21 36.79 -16.32 28.62
C GLN A 21 35.93 -17.15 29.55
N ALA A 22 34.61 -16.97 29.47
CA ALA A 22 33.63 -17.76 30.20
C ALA A 22 33.04 -18.83 29.26
N ASN A 23 33.22 -20.08 29.57
CA ASN A 23 32.64 -21.20 28.83
C ASN A 23 31.46 -21.73 29.65
N PHE A 24 30.29 -21.81 29.04
CA PHE A 24 29.08 -22.35 29.66
C PHE A 24 28.68 -23.64 28.96
N ASP A 25 28.73 -24.76 29.66
CA ASP A 25 28.17 -26.02 29.21
C ASP A 25 26.70 -26.09 29.65
N ILE A 26 25.78 -26.09 28.69
CA ILE A 26 24.35 -26.06 28.96
C ILE A 26 23.71 -27.39 28.55
N THR A 27 23.24 -28.15 29.51
CA THR A 27 22.45 -29.35 29.25
C THR A 27 20.98 -29.03 29.39
N LEU A 28 20.22 -29.20 28.27
CA LEU A 28 18.81 -28.96 28.25
C LEU A 28 18.05 -30.07 28.99
N GLY A 29 17.22 -29.68 29.94
CA GLY A 29 16.25 -30.59 30.62
C GLY A 29 15.05 -30.93 29.75
N LYS A 30 14.08 -31.66 30.32
CA LYS A 30 12.81 -31.96 29.65
C LYS A 30 12.03 -30.66 29.42
N PRO A 31 11.46 -30.46 28.22
CA PRO A 31 10.63 -29.29 27.94
C PRO A 31 9.33 -29.33 28.74
N VAL A 32 8.84 -28.14 29.12
CA VAL A 32 7.51 -27.98 29.71
C VAL A 32 6.47 -27.97 28.58
N LEU A 33 5.52 -28.87 28.62
CA LEU A 33 4.45 -29.00 27.62
C LEU A 33 3.18 -28.28 28.08
N LEU A 34 2.46 -27.70 27.13
CA LEU A 34 1.13 -27.17 27.40
C LEU A 34 0.14 -28.30 27.60
N ARG A 35 -0.43 -28.37 28.79
CA ARG A 35 -1.48 -29.33 29.13
C ARG A 35 -2.87 -28.86 28.74
N LYS A 36 -3.18 -27.58 29.05
CA LYS A 36 -4.43 -26.91 28.73
C LYS A 36 -4.18 -25.53 28.21
N VAL A 37 -4.92 -25.12 27.17
CA VAL A 37 -4.94 -23.75 26.64
C VAL A 37 -6.39 -23.32 26.53
N SER A 38 -6.79 -22.33 27.33
CA SER A 38 -8.09 -21.67 27.26
C SER A 38 -7.89 -20.26 26.72
N LEU A 39 -8.55 -19.94 25.61
CA LEU A 39 -8.61 -18.60 25.04
C LEU A 39 -10.08 -18.27 24.80
N GLU A 40 -10.61 -17.36 25.60
CA GLU A 40 -11.99 -16.89 25.53
C GLU A 40 -12.01 -15.43 25.09
N ILE A 41 -12.95 -15.09 24.20
CA ILE A 41 -13.19 -13.73 23.75
C ILE A 41 -14.65 -13.40 24.00
N SER A 42 -14.90 -12.44 24.88
CA SER A 42 -16.23 -11.96 25.22
C SER A 42 -16.49 -10.56 24.62
N ILE A 43 -17.76 -10.31 24.29
CA ILE A 43 -18.22 -8.99 23.83
C ILE A 43 -19.04 -8.37 24.96
N ASP A 44 -18.65 -7.21 25.47
CA ASP A 44 -19.30 -6.51 26.58
C ASP A 44 -19.53 -7.41 27.83
N GLY A 45 -18.58 -8.31 28.12
CA GLY A 45 -18.69 -9.23 29.25
C GLY A 45 -19.71 -10.38 29.07
N ILE A 46 -20.35 -10.48 27.90
CA ILE A 46 -21.25 -11.57 27.55
C ILE A 46 -20.46 -12.60 26.74
N GLN A 47 -20.36 -13.83 27.25
CA GLN A 47 -19.78 -14.94 26.48
C GLN A 47 -20.63 -15.23 25.26
N ARG A 48 -20.32 -14.59 24.15
CA ARG A 48 -20.83 -14.89 22.81
C ARG A 48 -19.65 -15.08 21.89
N GLU A 49 -19.74 -16.07 21.01
CA GLU A 49 -18.78 -16.18 19.91
C GLU A 49 -18.66 -14.82 19.19
N THR A 50 -17.45 -14.29 19.11
CA THR A 50 -17.25 -13.00 18.48
C THR A 50 -17.71 -13.06 17.02
N ARG A 51 -18.65 -12.18 16.66
CA ARG A 51 -19.11 -12.02 15.27
C ARG A 51 -18.07 -11.32 14.39
N ASP A 52 -17.01 -10.76 15.00
CA ASP A 52 -15.93 -10.14 14.25
C ASP A 52 -14.98 -11.22 13.70
N THR A 53 -15.11 -11.48 12.41
CA THR A 53 -14.38 -12.55 11.72
C THR A 53 -12.87 -12.38 11.80
N GLU A 54 -12.35 -11.15 11.80
CA GLU A 54 -10.91 -10.88 11.85
C GLU A 54 -10.36 -11.15 13.26
N LEU A 55 -11.10 -10.79 14.30
CA LEU A 55 -10.72 -11.09 15.66
C LEU A 55 -10.76 -12.60 15.94
N ALA A 56 -11.79 -13.29 15.43
CA ALA A 56 -11.89 -14.75 15.51
C ALA A 56 -10.73 -15.44 14.75
N LYS A 57 -10.35 -14.93 13.56
CA LYS A 57 -9.18 -15.42 12.83
C LYS A 57 -7.89 -15.19 13.61
N ALA A 58 -7.73 -14.02 14.25
CA ALA A 58 -6.55 -13.72 15.06
C ALA A 58 -6.40 -14.71 16.22
N ALA A 59 -7.49 -15.05 16.89
CA ALA A 59 -7.51 -16.08 17.95
C ALA A 59 -7.12 -17.46 17.43
N LYS A 60 -7.70 -17.90 16.30
CA LYS A 60 -7.38 -19.19 15.66
C LYS A 60 -5.93 -19.29 15.18
N GLN A 61 -5.32 -18.16 14.82
CA GLN A 61 -3.92 -18.08 14.40
C GLN A 61 -2.92 -18.04 15.57
N CYS A 62 -3.39 -17.98 16.81
CA CYS A 62 -2.56 -18.23 17.98
C CYS A 62 -2.06 -19.67 17.95
N LYS A 63 -0.77 -19.84 17.71
CA LYS A 63 -0.13 -21.18 17.65
C LYS A 63 0.17 -21.67 19.07
N LEU A 64 -0.86 -21.74 19.92
CA LEU A 64 -0.81 -22.27 21.27
C LEU A 64 -1.78 -23.45 21.33
N ARG A 65 -1.26 -24.67 21.46
CA ARG A 65 -2.06 -25.89 21.49
C ARG A 65 -1.61 -26.78 22.63
N ALA A 66 -2.54 -27.55 23.21
CA ALA A 66 -2.17 -28.62 24.13
C ALA A 66 -1.21 -29.61 23.44
N GLY A 67 -0.15 -29.99 24.13
CA GLY A 67 0.94 -30.81 23.62
C GLY A 67 2.12 -30.04 23.05
N ASP A 68 1.99 -28.73 22.74
CA ASP A 68 3.13 -27.89 22.29
C ASP A 68 4.05 -27.56 23.46
N VAL A 69 5.33 -27.31 23.16
CA VAL A 69 6.28 -26.78 24.14
C VAL A 69 5.91 -25.35 24.51
N LEU A 70 5.87 -25.05 25.81
CA LEU A 70 5.64 -23.71 26.30
C LEU A 70 6.74 -22.76 25.82
N GLN A 71 6.36 -21.77 25.04
CA GLN A 71 7.25 -20.71 24.51
C GLN A 71 6.65 -19.34 24.81
N HIS A 72 7.29 -18.56 25.68
CA HIS A 72 6.83 -17.20 26.00
C HIS A 72 6.68 -16.31 24.76
N ALA A 73 7.60 -16.42 23.79
CA ALA A 73 7.53 -15.67 22.55
C ALA A 73 6.23 -15.93 21.77
N ARG A 74 5.75 -17.17 21.75
CA ARG A 74 4.46 -17.52 21.11
C ARG A 74 3.26 -16.98 21.90
N TYR A 75 3.30 -17.06 23.22
CA TYR A 75 2.31 -16.47 24.10
C TYR A 75 2.19 -14.97 23.91
N ASP A 76 3.31 -14.26 23.95
CA ASP A 76 3.37 -12.81 23.73
C ASP A 76 2.94 -12.41 22.31
N ALA A 77 3.31 -13.18 21.31
CA ALA A 77 2.88 -12.93 19.93
C ALA A 77 1.36 -13.08 19.78
N CYS A 78 0.77 -14.07 20.45
CA CYS A 78 -0.68 -14.27 20.48
C CYS A 78 -1.40 -13.09 21.14
N THR A 79 -1.03 -12.73 22.37
CA THR A 79 -1.68 -11.64 23.11
C THR A 79 -1.53 -10.30 22.41
N ARG A 80 -0.34 -9.96 21.90
CA ARG A 80 -0.12 -8.74 21.12
C ARG A 80 -0.94 -8.73 19.84
N ARG A 81 -1.08 -9.86 19.13
CA ARG A 81 -1.89 -9.96 17.93
C ARG A 81 -3.35 -9.67 18.20
N ILE A 82 -3.94 -10.31 19.22
CA ILE A 82 -5.36 -10.12 19.59
C ILE A 82 -5.60 -8.65 19.95
N SER A 83 -4.80 -8.07 20.83
CA SER A 83 -4.95 -6.65 21.23
C SER A 83 -4.80 -5.70 20.04
N ARG A 84 -3.85 -5.96 19.13
CA ARG A 84 -3.64 -5.14 17.93
C ARG A 84 -4.85 -5.22 16.99
N ILE A 85 -5.34 -6.41 16.68
CA ILE A 85 -6.50 -6.58 15.79
C ILE A 85 -7.75 -5.96 16.42
N ALA A 86 -7.96 -6.12 17.73
CA ALA A 86 -9.08 -5.49 18.41
C ALA A 86 -9.05 -3.97 18.25
N ARG A 87 -7.91 -3.31 18.48
CA ARG A 87 -7.77 -1.85 18.28
C ARG A 87 -7.94 -1.44 16.82
N GLU A 88 -7.40 -2.20 15.88
CA GLU A 88 -7.57 -1.95 14.44
C GLU A 88 -9.03 -2.04 14.01
N ARG A 89 -9.84 -2.85 14.69
CA ARG A 89 -11.27 -3.03 14.45
C ARG A 89 -12.17 -2.09 15.26
N GLY A 90 -11.58 -1.15 16.04
CA GLY A 90 -12.33 -0.15 16.79
C GLY A 90 -12.77 -0.59 18.19
N TYR A 91 -12.20 -1.66 18.74
CA TYR A 91 -12.41 -2.06 20.12
C TYR A 91 -11.34 -1.41 21.01
N PHE A 92 -11.49 -0.11 21.30
CA PHE A 92 -10.47 0.65 22.02
C PHE A 92 -10.44 0.36 23.52
N ALA A 93 -11.55 -0.12 24.10
CA ALA A 93 -11.64 -0.57 25.49
C ALA A 93 -11.30 -2.05 25.67
N ALA A 94 -10.83 -2.71 24.61
CA ALA A 94 -10.51 -4.13 24.67
C ALA A 94 -9.28 -4.42 25.52
N GLU A 95 -9.41 -5.36 26.43
CA GLU A 95 -8.34 -5.77 27.34
C GLU A 95 -8.42 -7.24 27.71
N PHE A 96 -7.32 -7.78 28.21
CA PHE A 96 -7.29 -9.09 28.84
C PHE A 96 -7.73 -8.95 30.31
N VAL A 97 -8.87 -9.54 30.65
CA VAL A 97 -9.36 -9.66 32.03
C VAL A 97 -8.50 -10.65 32.82
N GLU A 98 -8.08 -11.73 32.17
CA GLU A 98 -7.16 -12.70 32.73
C GLU A 98 -6.05 -13.05 31.74
N ARG A 99 -4.82 -13.07 32.24
CA ARG A 99 -3.61 -13.53 31.53
C ARG A 99 -2.77 -14.32 32.50
N ARG A 100 -2.93 -15.67 32.48
CA ARG A 100 -2.25 -16.51 33.42
C ARG A 100 -1.55 -17.67 32.73
N ILE A 101 -0.37 -18.00 33.23
CA ILE A 101 0.38 -19.19 32.90
C ILE A 101 0.70 -19.89 34.20
N ASP A 102 0.06 -21.05 34.44
CA ASP A 102 0.32 -21.90 35.60
C ASP A 102 1.33 -22.97 35.20
N VAL A 103 2.50 -22.94 35.80
CA VAL A 103 3.57 -23.91 35.51
C VAL A 103 3.67 -24.92 36.61
N TYR A 104 3.69 -26.20 36.26
CA TYR A 104 3.84 -27.36 37.14
C TYR A 104 5.18 -28.04 36.90
N PRO A 105 6.26 -27.59 37.59
CA PRO A 105 7.61 -28.05 37.31
C PRO A 105 7.81 -29.56 37.44
N ASP A 106 7.18 -30.15 38.47
CA ASP A 106 7.28 -31.58 38.75
C ASP A 106 6.63 -32.46 37.68
N GLN A 107 5.66 -31.92 36.94
CA GLN A 107 4.93 -32.59 35.88
C GLN A 107 5.45 -32.22 34.48
N TYR A 108 6.41 -31.29 34.37
CA TYR A 108 6.86 -30.66 33.10
C TYR A 108 5.67 -30.19 32.26
N ALA A 109 4.66 -29.61 32.93
CA ALA A 109 3.42 -29.17 32.30
C ALA A 109 3.11 -27.71 32.62
N ALA A 110 2.31 -27.07 31.75
CA ALA A 110 1.78 -25.74 32.00
C ALA A 110 0.37 -25.58 31.43
N ASP A 111 -0.44 -24.76 32.11
CA ASP A 111 -1.75 -24.34 31.64
C ASP A 111 -1.71 -22.85 31.27
N ILE A 112 -2.39 -22.47 30.18
CA ILE A 112 -2.56 -21.10 29.76
C ILE A 112 -4.05 -20.74 29.84
N THR A 113 -4.35 -19.62 30.52
CA THR A 113 -5.69 -19.03 30.57
C THR A 113 -5.60 -17.60 30.06
N LEU A 114 -6.35 -17.32 29.00
CA LEU A 114 -6.50 -16.00 28.39
C LEU A 114 -8.00 -15.69 28.30
N ASP A 115 -8.45 -14.68 29.01
CA ASP A 115 -9.80 -14.14 28.92
C ASP A 115 -9.71 -12.69 28.41
N PHE A 116 -10.29 -12.44 27.23
CA PHE A 116 -10.23 -11.18 26.53
C PHE A 116 -11.62 -10.61 26.33
N THR A 117 -11.85 -9.39 26.85
CA THR A 117 -13.08 -8.64 26.60
C THR A 117 -12.86 -7.56 25.56
N THR A 118 -13.78 -7.43 24.60
CA THR A 118 -13.66 -6.43 23.55
C THR A 118 -14.20 -5.06 23.96
N GLY A 119 -15.19 -5.03 24.88
CA GLY A 119 -16.02 -3.87 25.07
C GLY A 119 -16.82 -3.52 23.79
N ARG A 120 -17.38 -2.32 23.76
CA ARG A 120 -18.18 -1.83 22.64
C ARG A 120 -17.27 -1.45 21.46
N ARG A 121 -17.71 -1.80 20.23
CA ARG A 121 -17.06 -1.37 19.01
C ARG A 121 -17.40 0.07 18.70
N TYR A 122 -16.38 0.88 18.42
CA TYR A 122 -16.53 2.28 18.01
C TYR A 122 -16.84 2.37 16.52
N VAL A 123 -17.46 3.48 16.13
CA VAL A 123 -17.77 3.82 14.75
C VAL A 123 -16.92 5.00 14.27
N PHE A 124 -16.86 5.23 12.97
CA PHE A 124 -16.26 6.45 12.44
C PHE A 124 -17.09 7.67 12.87
N GLY A 125 -16.41 8.69 13.37
CA GLY A 125 -16.95 10.03 13.55
C GLY A 125 -16.77 10.89 12.30
N VAL A 126 -16.93 12.20 12.45
CA VAL A 126 -16.71 13.17 11.37
C VAL A 126 -15.21 13.24 11.04
N THR A 127 -14.90 13.24 9.75
CA THR A 127 -13.54 13.51 9.26
C THR A 127 -13.44 14.97 8.84
N SER A 128 -12.41 15.66 9.31
CA SER A 128 -12.10 17.04 8.95
C SER A 128 -10.71 17.14 8.33
N PHE A 129 -10.60 17.96 7.26
CA PHE A 129 -9.33 18.23 6.60
C PHE A 129 -8.87 19.65 6.90
N GLU A 130 -7.61 19.81 7.27
CA GLU A 130 -6.93 21.10 7.38
C GLU A 130 -5.95 21.22 6.22
N GLN A 131 -6.29 22.08 5.22
CA GLN A 131 -5.49 22.29 4.03
C GLN A 131 -5.96 23.53 3.24
N GLU A 132 -5.08 24.11 2.42
CA GLU A 132 -5.37 25.26 1.53
C GLU A 132 -5.01 24.99 0.06
N VAL A 133 -4.66 23.77 -0.26
CA VAL A 133 -4.02 23.37 -1.53
C VAL A 133 -5.04 23.13 -2.63
N LEU A 134 -6.12 22.44 -2.29
CA LEU A 134 -7.16 21.97 -3.21
C LEU A 134 -8.53 22.47 -2.76
N ASP A 135 -9.49 22.44 -3.66
CA ASP A 135 -10.90 22.64 -3.31
C ASP A 135 -11.34 21.48 -2.38
N ASN A 136 -12.14 21.79 -1.35
CA ASN A 136 -12.60 20.81 -0.37
C ASN A 136 -13.35 19.65 -1.05
N ASP A 137 -14.19 19.94 -2.04
CA ASP A 137 -14.91 18.92 -2.81
C ASP A 137 -13.98 17.86 -3.43
N LEU A 138 -12.76 18.27 -3.85
CA LEU A 138 -11.79 17.32 -4.38
C LEU A 138 -11.16 16.48 -3.28
N VAL A 139 -10.87 17.08 -2.13
CA VAL A 139 -10.30 16.36 -0.98
C VAL A 139 -11.33 15.38 -0.41
N ASP A 140 -12.60 15.78 -0.35
CA ASP A 140 -13.71 14.92 0.12
C ASP A 140 -13.91 13.68 -0.75
N ARG A 141 -13.57 13.73 -2.05
CA ARG A 141 -13.60 12.54 -2.94
C ARG A 141 -12.64 11.43 -2.53
N PHE A 142 -11.58 11.76 -1.73
CA PHE A 142 -10.70 10.74 -1.17
C PHE A 142 -11.35 9.97 -0.02
N LEU A 143 -12.41 10.51 0.60
CA LEU A 143 -13.10 9.84 1.69
C LEU A 143 -13.78 8.56 1.19
N ASN A 144 -13.39 7.46 1.80
CA ASN A 144 -13.99 6.14 1.57
C ASN A 144 -14.53 5.55 2.88
N LEU A 145 -14.88 6.43 3.81
CA LEU A 145 -15.46 6.12 5.10
C LEU A 145 -16.66 7.03 5.35
N THR A 146 -17.68 6.50 6.01
CA THR A 146 -18.91 7.21 6.35
C THR A 146 -19.03 7.31 7.87
N PRO A 147 -19.37 8.48 8.43
CA PRO A 147 -19.68 8.58 9.85
C PRO A 147 -20.80 7.60 10.23
N GLY A 148 -20.60 6.84 11.32
CA GLY A 148 -21.50 5.79 11.77
C GLY A 148 -21.13 4.37 11.31
N ASP A 149 -20.29 4.21 10.29
CA ASP A 149 -19.76 2.91 9.92
C ASP A 149 -18.81 2.36 10.99
N PRO A 150 -18.75 1.03 11.19
CA PRO A 150 -17.83 0.42 12.14
C PRO A 150 -16.38 0.80 11.86
N TYR A 151 -15.65 1.30 12.87
CA TYR A 151 -14.27 1.70 12.70
C TYR A 151 -13.38 0.55 12.21
N ASP A 152 -12.53 0.86 11.25
CA ASP A 152 -11.52 -0.04 10.70
C ASP A 152 -10.25 0.75 10.30
N ALA A 153 -9.16 0.50 11.00
CA ALA A 153 -7.89 1.17 10.73
C ALA A 153 -7.33 0.87 9.33
N THR A 154 -7.78 -0.20 8.67
CA THR A 154 -7.35 -0.50 7.29
C THR A 154 -7.89 0.52 6.29
N ILE A 155 -9.12 1.01 6.53
CA ILE A 155 -9.74 2.07 5.73
C ILE A 155 -8.96 3.37 5.91
N VAL A 156 -8.60 3.73 7.16
CA VAL A 156 -7.79 4.92 7.46
C VAL A 156 -6.42 4.83 6.77
N ARG A 157 -5.75 3.68 6.85
CA ARG A 157 -4.48 3.46 6.16
C ARG A 157 -4.59 3.57 4.64
N ARG A 158 -5.71 3.10 4.05
CA ARG A 158 -5.99 3.25 2.63
C ARG A 158 -6.15 4.73 2.25
N LEU A 159 -6.97 5.47 2.99
CA LEU A 159 -7.14 6.91 2.80
C LEU A 159 -5.81 7.65 2.88
N LYS A 160 -4.99 7.37 3.89
CA LYS A 160 -3.64 7.96 4.04
C LYS A 160 -2.77 7.67 2.81
N ARG A 161 -2.75 6.43 2.35
CA ARG A 161 -1.98 6.04 1.17
C ARG A 161 -2.48 6.75 -0.09
N ASP A 162 -3.79 6.84 -0.29
CA ASP A 162 -4.37 7.47 -1.45
C ASP A 162 -4.05 8.98 -1.50
N LEU A 163 -4.08 9.67 -0.35
CA LEU A 163 -3.63 11.07 -0.23
C LEU A 163 -2.13 11.25 -0.52
N ILE A 164 -1.27 10.40 0.02
CA ILE A 164 0.18 10.45 -0.24
C ILE A 164 0.48 10.18 -1.71
N THR A 165 -0.13 9.16 -2.30
CA THR A 165 0.11 8.77 -3.69
C THR A 165 -0.51 9.70 -4.72
N SER A 166 -1.41 10.60 -4.31
CA SER A 166 -1.97 11.64 -5.16
C SER A 166 -0.93 12.66 -5.63
N ALA A 167 0.21 12.74 -4.94
CA ALA A 167 1.31 13.68 -5.15
C ALA A 167 0.94 15.17 -4.95
N TYR A 168 -0.26 15.48 -4.45
CA TYR A 168 -0.64 16.85 -4.08
C TYR A 168 -0.02 17.28 -2.76
N PHE A 169 0.19 16.32 -1.86
CA PHE A 169 0.64 16.54 -0.50
C PHE A 169 2.00 15.90 -0.26
N ASP A 170 2.84 16.58 0.51
CA ASP A 170 4.15 16.11 0.94
C ASP A 170 4.05 15.38 2.30
N GLN A 171 3.22 15.93 3.17
CA GLN A 171 2.97 15.33 4.48
C GLN A 171 1.47 15.16 4.72
N VAL A 172 1.11 14.02 5.30
CA VAL A 172 -0.27 13.65 5.65
C VAL A 172 -0.27 13.10 7.06
N VAL A 173 -0.82 13.88 8.00
CA VAL A 173 -0.91 13.52 9.41
C VAL A 173 -2.36 13.21 9.77
N PHE A 174 -2.60 12.04 10.35
CA PHE A 174 -3.90 11.59 10.82
C PHE A 174 -3.92 11.58 12.33
N THR A 175 -4.90 12.23 12.92
CA THR A 175 -5.13 12.27 14.36
C THR A 175 -6.52 11.72 14.68
N PRO A 176 -6.68 10.36 14.75
CA PRO A 176 -7.91 9.75 15.22
C PRO A 176 -8.05 9.99 16.73
N THR A 177 -9.19 10.49 17.16
CA THR A 177 -9.48 10.79 18.57
C THR A 177 -10.68 10.00 19.05
N PRO A 178 -10.51 8.77 19.59
CA PRO A 178 -11.61 7.97 20.09
C PRO A 178 -12.34 8.68 21.23
N ARG A 179 -13.68 8.78 21.13
CA ARG A 179 -14.55 9.31 22.18
C ARG A 179 -15.38 8.19 22.76
N GLY A 180 -15.27 7.97 24.06
CA GLY A 180 -16.05 6.97 24.80
C GLY A 180 -17.51 7.36 25.01
N ASP A 181 -18.10 6.82 26.07
CA ASP A 181 -19.49 7.10 26.46
C ASP A 181 -19.77 8.62 26.51
N PRO A 182 -20.88 9.10 25.93
CA PRO A 182 -21.98 8.36 25.29
C PRO A 182 -21.78 8.14 23.78
N TYR A 183 -20.72 8.64 23.16
CA TYR A 183 -20.57 8.74 21.71
C TYR A 183 -20.10 7.44 21.04
N PHE A 184 -19.05 6.81 21.56
CA PHE A 184 -18.41 5.61 21.00
C PHE A 184 -18.03 5.76 19.52
N ASP A 185 -17.48 6.92 19.16
CA ASP A 185 -17.04 7.24 17.81
C ASP A 185 -15.59 7.73 17.77
N VAL A 186 -15.05 7.79 16.56
CA VAL A 186 -13.66 8.21 16.29
C VAL A 186 -13.68 9.32 15.25
N PRO A 187 -13.80 10.59 15.66
CA PRO A 187 -13.48 11.71 14.78
C PRO A 187 -12.04 11.61 14.30
N ILE A 188 -11.81 11.98 13.05
CA ILE A 188 -10.47 11.96 12.44
C ILE A 188 -10.15 13.36 11.95
N HIS A 189 -9.10 13.95 12.49
CA HIS A 189 -8.53 15.18 11.99
C HIS A 189 -7.35 14.85 11.06
N VAL A 190 -7.32 15.46 9.87
CA VAL A 190 -6.32 15.20 8.84
C VAL A 190 -5.65 16.50 8.45
N GLU A 191 -4.38 16.65 8.80
CA GLU A 191 -3.55 17.78 8.41
C GLU A 191 -2.80 17.43 7.13
N LEU A 192 -2.90 18.28 6.11
CA LEU A 192 -2.34 18.05 4.78
C LEU A 192 -1.39 19.20 4.43
N THR A 193 -0.09 18.90 4.35
CA THR A 193 0.92 19.88 3.93
C THR A 193 1.11 19.82 2.43
N ALA A 194 1.13 20.99 1.79
CA ALA A 194 1.29 21.13 0.35
C ALA A 194 2.59 20.48 -0.16
N GLY A 195 2.50 19.60 -1.13
CA GLY A 195 3.65 19.09 -1.86
C GLY A 195 4.24 20.12 -2.83
N LYS A 196 5.45 19.87 -3.30
CA LYS A 196 6.11 20.73 -4.31
C LYS A 196 5.27 20.76 -5.59
N LYS A 197 5.01 21.97 -6.08
CA LYS A 197 4.17 22.19 -7.27
C LYS A 197 4.82 21.64 -8.54
N PHE A 198 6.13 21.81 -8.68
CA PHE A 198 6.90 21.38 -9.84
C PHE A 198 7.84 20.22 -9.50
N GLN A 199 7.93 19.29 -10.42
CA GLN A 199 8.94 18.23 -10.45
C GLN A 199 9.70 18.34 -11.77
N TYR A 200 11.02 18.31 -11.69
CA TYR A 200 11.90 18.36 -12.86
C TYR A 200 12.61 17.02 -12.98
N ASN A 201 12.65 16.46 -14.17
CA ASN A 201 13.38 15.27 -14.52
C ASN A 201 14.39 15.62 -15.61
N ALA A 202 15.66 15.28 -15.41
CA ALA A 202 16.70 15.41 -16.42
C ALA A 202 17.49 14.13 -16.50
N GLY A 203 17.83 13.69 -17.70
CA GLY A 203 18.59 12.47 -17.92
C GLY A 203 19.49 12.58 -19.12
N ILE A 204 20.65 11.93 -19.05
CA ILE A 204 21.56 11.70 -20.16
C ILE A 204 21.77 10.20 -20.31
N GLY A 205 21.90 9.74 -21.54
CA GLY A 205 22.10 8.33 -21.84
C GLY A 205 22.84 8.15 -23.16
N TYR A 206 23.22 6.95 -23.43
CA TYR A 206 23.78 6.52 -24.71
C TYR A 206 23.22 5.15 -25.07
N ALA A 207 22.78 4.99 -26.29
CA ALA A 207 22.38 3.71 -26.83
C ALA A 207 23.07 3.51 -28.21
N THR A 208 23.37 2.27 -28.56
CA THR A 208 24.17 1.95 -29.75
C THR A 208 23.44 2.22 -31.05
N ASP A 209 22.12 2.23 -31.02
CA ASP A 209 21.20 2.41 -32.15
C ASP A 209 20.82 3.89 -32.39
N VAL A 210 20.73 4.70 -31.31
CA VAL A 210 20.29 6.09 -31.40
C VAL A 210 21.35 7.12 -30.95
N GLY A 211 22.51 6.65 -30.47
CA GLY A 211 23.60 7.51 -30.00
C GLY A 211 23.35 8.20 -28.65
N PRO A 212 23.96 9.38 -28.43
CA PRO A 212 23.71 10.18 -27.23
C PRO A 212 22.24 10.60 -27.14
N LYS A 213 21.68 10.54 -25.93
CA LYS A 213 20.29 10.86 -25.65
C LYS A 213 20.20 11.84 -24.47
N LEU A 214 19.42 12.90 -24.64
CA LEU A 214 19.06 13.84 -23.60
C LEU A 214 17.55 13.75 -23.35
N ARG A 215 17.16 13.80 -22.09
CA ARG A 215 15.77 13.86 -21.67
C ARG A 215 15.59 14.99 -20.67
N PHE A 216 14.52 15.77 -20.86
CA PHE A 216 14.09 16.78 -19.91
C PHE A 216 12.58 16.72 -19.76
N GLY A 217 12.11 16.77 -18.52
CA GLY A 217 10.69 16.77 -18.21
C GLY A 217 10.33 17.71 -17.06
N VAL A 218 9.16 18.32 -17.16
CA VAL A 218 8.58 19.17 -16.12
C VAL A 218 7.15 18.72 -15.86
N LEU A 219 6.87 18.33 -14.63
CA LEU A 219 5.53 18.04 -14.16
C LEU A 219 5.08 19.16 -13.21
N ASN A 220 4.03 19.90 -13.59
CA ASN A 220 3.28 20.74 -12.68
C ASN A 220 2.14 19.90 -12.07
N ARG A 221 2.29 19.49 -10.81
CA ARG A 221 1.39 18.56 -10.11
C ARG A 221 0.00 19.14 -9.85
N ARG A 222 -0.13 20.47 -9.84
CA ARG A 222 -1.41 21.17 -9.68
C ARG A 222 -1.38 22.53 -10.33
N ILE A 223 -2.10 22.70 -11.40
CA ILE A 223 -2.24 23.99 -12.09
C ILE A 223 -3.23 24.86 -11.32
N ASN A 224 -4.28 24.24 -10.79
CA ASN A 224 -5.40 24.89 -10.10
C ASN A 224 -5.81 24.10 -8.85
N LYS A 225 -6.74 24.64 -8.08
CA LYS A 225 -7.32 24.01 -6.89
C LYS A 225 -8.18 22.78 -7.20
N LYS A 226 -8.60 22.59 -8.46
CA LYS A 226 -9.31 21.39 -8.94
C LYS A 226 -8.36 20.20 -9.21
N GLY A 227 -7.07 20.34 -8.90
CA GLY A 227 -6.10 19.26 -8.96
C GLY A 227 -5.66 18.86 -10.37
N HIS A 228 -5.91 19.70 -11.39
CA HIS A 228 -5.41 19.43 -12.73
C HIS A 228 -3.88 19.49 -12.75
N ASN A 229 -3.25 18.59 -13.52
CA ASN A 229 -1.81 18.63 -13.71
C ASN A 229 -1.43 18.64 -15.19
N VAL A 230 -0.22 19.11 -15.46
CA VAL A 230 0.38 19.09 -16.78
C VAL A 230 1.80 18.59 -16.70
N GLU A 231 2.15 17.74 -17.62
CA GLU A 231 3.48 17.19 -17.80
C GLU A 231 3.98 17.54 -19.19
N PHE A 232 5.19 18.05 -19.26
CA PHE A 232 5.91 18.37 -20.46
C PHE A 232 7.18 17.53 -20.52
N GLU A 233 7.43 16.86 -21.64
CA GLU A 233 8.61 16.04 -21.85
C GLU A 233 9.26 16.40 -23.19
N VAL A 234 10.60 16.42 -23.22
CA VAL A 234 11.42 16.52 -24.41
C VAL A 234 12.49 15.44 -24.34
N ASN A 235 12.60 14.69 -25.42
CA ASN A 235 13.69 13.75 -25.64
C ASN A 235 14.42 14.15 -26.93
N VAL A 236 15.73 14.18 -26.89
CA VAL A 236 16.57 14.53 -28.04
C VAL A 236 17.67 13.49 -28.17
N SER A 237 17.79 12.91 -29.36
CA SER A 237 18.93 12.05 -29.72
C SER A 237 19.33 12.32 -31.18
N LYS A 238 20.37 11.64 -31.66
CA LYS A 238 20.81 11.77 -33.05
C LYS A 238 19.75 11.24 -34.04
N VAL A 239 19.00 10.23 -33.65
CA VAL A 239 18.05 9.52 -34.54
C VAL A 239 16.61 9.84 -34.20
N ILE A 240 16.26 9.93 -32.89
CA ILE A 240 14.89 10.11 -32.45
C ILE A 240 14.82 11.32 -31.53
N SER A 241 13.94 12.26 -31.87
CA SER A 241 13.62 13.40 -31.01
C SER A 241 12.11 13.53 -30.90
N ASP A 242 11.64 13.80 -29.70
CA ASP A 242 10.22 13.98 -29.43
C ASP A 242 9.95 15.07 -28.37
N ILE A 243 8.79 15.68 -28.51
CA ILE A 243 8.25 16.64 -27.55
C ILE A 243 6.80 16.28 -27.26
N GLY A 244 6.43 16.24 -26.00
CA GLY A 244 5.08 15.85 -25.60
C GLY A 244 4.53 16.67 -24.46
N VAL A 245 3.20 16.80 -24.44
CA VAL A 245 2.43 17.43 -23.38
C VAL A 245 1.30 16.52 -22.97
N THR A 246 1.16 16.28 -21.67
CA THR A 246 0.07 15.51 -21.09
C THR A 246 -0.67 16.36 -20.07
N TYR A 247 -1.96 16.52 -20.25
CA TYR A 247 -2.85 17.23 -19.33
C TYR A 247 -3.82 16.26 -18.67
N ARG A 248 -3.85 16.21 -17.34
CA ARG A 248 -4.71 15.30 -16.57
C ARG A 248 -5.69 16.05 -15.71
N ILE A 249 -6.93 15.60 -15.73
CA ILE A 249 -8.07 16.13 -14.99
C ILE A 249 -8.56 15.03 -14.04
N PRO A 250 -8.54 15.21 -12.71
CA PRO A 250 -9.12 14.26 -11.79
C PRO A 250 -10.64 14.28 -11.90
N LEU A 251 -11.25 13.09 -11.91
CA LEU A 251 -12.69 12.90 -11.96
C LEU A 251 -13.26 12.62 -10.55
N ASP A 252 -14.47 12.08 -10.49
CA ASP A 252 -15.24 11.91 -9.24
C ASP A 252 -14.56 10.99 -8.21
N LYS A 253 -13.72 10.06 -8.64
CA LYS A 253 -12.95 9.19 -7.75
C LYS A 253 -11.47 9.53 -7.84
N PRO A 254 -10.71 9.45 -6.74
CA PRO A 254 -9.29 9.82 -6.70
C PRO A 254 -8.38 9.07 -7.68
N LYS A 255 -8.88 7.96 -8.23
CA LYS A 255 -8.13 7.08 -9.15
C LYS A 255 -8.72 7.10 -10.57
N ASP A 256 -9.65 8.01 -10.83
CA ASP A 256 -10.26 8.22 -12.13
C ASP A 256 -9.70 9.51 -12.72
N TRP A 257 -9.18 9.43 -13.94
CA TRP A 257 -8.53 10.53 -14.64
C TRP A 257 -9.06 10.64 -16.06
N PHE A 258 -9.28 11.86 -16.50
CA PHE A 258 -9.39 12.19 -17.90
C PHE A 258 -8.05 12.80 -18.32
N THR A 259 -7.45 12.28 -19.37
CA THR A 259 -6.14 12.71 -19.86
C THR A 259 -6.29 13.15 -21.32
N ILE A 260 -5.65 14.26 -21.64
CA ILE A 260 -5.42 14.74 -23.00
C ILE A 260 -3.93 14.73 -23.19
N ASP A 261 -3.46 14.08 -24.22
CA ASP A 261 -2.03 14.03 -24.55
C ASP A 261 -1.80 14.38 -26.01
N THR A 262 -0.68 15.00 -26.26
CA THR A 262 -0.20 15.28 -27.61
C THR A 262 1.32 15.15 -27.63
N PHE A 263 1.83 14.59 -28.70
CA PHE A 263 3.28 14.57 -28.93
C PHE A 263 3.61 14.70 -30.41
N TYR A 264 4.80 15.21 -30.67
CA TYR A 264 5.41 15.26 -31.98
C TYR A 264 6.75 14.55 -31.90
N LYS A 265 6.99 13.61 -32.81
CA LYS A 265 8.21 12.81 -32.89
C LYS A 265 8.80 12.91 -34.27
N VAL A 266 10.11 13.10 -34.35
CA VAL A 266 10.91 12.99 -35.55
C VAL A 266 11.87 11.82 -35.37
N GLU A 267 11.90 10.94 -36.34
CA GLU A 267 12.84 9.83 -36.44
C GLU A 267 13.58 9.92 -37.75
N ASP A 268 14.88 10.21 -37.70
CA ASP A 268 15.74 10.40 -38.83
C ASP A 268 16.93 9.45 -38.72
N ASN A 269 16.99 8.48 -39.58
CA ASN A 269 18.12 7.57 -39.72
C ASN A 269 18.54 7.46 -41.20
N ASP A 270 19.65 6.80 -41.48
CA ASP A 270 20.26 6.76 -42.83
C ASP A 270 19.31 6.20 -43.92
N SER A 271 18.19 5.57 -43.57
CA SER A 271 17.28 4.91 -44.53
C SER A 271 15.82 5.31 -44.39
N PHE A 272 15.46 6.09 -43.37
CA PHE A 272 14.08 6.37 -43.03
C PHE A 272 13.98 7.71 -42.29
N LEU A 273 13.09 8.60 -42.78
CA LEU A 273 12.65 9.78 -42.07
C LEU A 273 11.16 9.66 -41.76
N SER A 274 10.77 9.83 -40.51
CA SER A 274 9.37 9.89 -40.12
C SER A 274 9.11 11.08 -39.21
N GLU A 275 8.05 11.81 -39.52
CA GLU A 275 7.47 12.85 -38.69
C GLU A 275 6.09 12.42 -38.24
N LEU A 276 5.92 12.23 -36.94
CA LEU A 276 4.69 11.76 -36.36
C LEU A 276 4.11 12.80 -35.41
N PHE A 277 2.90 13.25 -35.70
CA PHE A 277 2.06 13.97 -34.75
C PHE A 277 1.01 13.02 -34.17
N SER A 278 0.82 13.04 -32.86
CA SER A 278 -0.23 12.28 -32.19
C SER A 278 -0.97 13.13 -31.20
N ALA A 279 -2.30 12.97 -31.17
CA ALA A 279 -3.17 13.56 -30.16
C ALA A 279 -4.12 12.49 -29.61
N GLY A 280 -4.23 12.42 -28.30
CA GLY A 280 -5.00 11.41 -27.61
C GLY A 280 -5.91 11.99 -26.53
N ILE A 281 -7.02 11.33 -26.33
CA ILE A 281 -7.86 11.51 -25.16
C ILE A 281 -8.10 10.14 -24.53
N GLN A 282 -8.02 10.08 -23.21
CA GLN A 282 -8.26 8.83 -22.50
C GLN A 282 -8.95 9.05 -21.17
N ARG A 283 -9.78 8.08 -20.78
CA ARG A 283 -10.36 8.00 -19.45
C ARG A 283 -9.86 6.75 -18.75
N VAL A 284 -9.13 6.94 -17.66
CA VAL A 284 -8.60 5.88 -16.82
C VAL A 284 -9.45 5.76 -15.57
N GLN A 285 -9.96 4.57 -15.31
CA GLN A 285 -10.76 4.27 -14.12
C GLN A 285 -10.19 3.08 -13.37
N LYS A 286 -9.87 3.27 -12.11
CA LYS A 286 -9.39 2.20 -11.24
C LYS A 286 -10.52 1.75 -10.31
N SER A 287 -10.89 0.47 -10.42
CA SER A 287 -11.87 -0.17 -9.55
C SER A 287 -11.26 -0.57 -8.21
N ASP A 288 -12.10 -0.73 -7.17
CA ASP A 288 -11.66 -1.12 -5.83
C ASP A 288 -11.08 -2.55 -5.77
N ASN A 289 -11.46 -3.40 -6.72
CA ASN A 289 -10.93 -4.77 -6.87
C ASN A 289 -9.57 -4.82 -7.61
N GLY A 290 -8.94 -3.67 -7.89
CA GLY A 290 -7.62 -3.58 -8.51
C GLY A 290 -7.60 -3.50 -10.03
N TRP A 291 -8.74 -3.72 -10.71
CA TRP A 291 -8.82 -3.56 -12.16
C TRP A 291 -8.75 -2.10 -12.59
N ILE A 292 -7.99 -1.85 -13.66
CA ILE A 292 -7.88 -0.56 -14.32
C ILE A 292 -8.51 -0.70 -15.71
N ARG A 293 -9.52 0.12 -15.98
CA ARG A 293 -10.13 0.27 -17.31
C ARG A 293 -9.64 1.57 -17.92
N THR A 294 -9.16 1.50 -19.16
CA THR A 294 -8.80 2.68 -19.96
C THR A 294 -9.63 2.67 -21.25
N LEU A 295 -10.40 3.72 -21.45
CA LEU A 295 -11.03 4.03 -22.73
C LEU A 295 -10.18 5.10 -23.40
N PHE A 296 -9.86 4.94 -24.67
CA PHE A 296 -9.02 5.89 -25.38
C PHE A 296 -9.44 6.08 -26.84
N LEU A 297 -9.12 7.26 -27.35
CA LEU A 297 -9.19 7.61 -28.76
C LEU A 297 -7.91 8.35 -29.11
N ASN A 298 -7.15 7.82 -30.05
CA ASN A 298 -5.89 8.37 -30.51
C ASN A 298 -5.95 8.70 -31.98
N LEU A 299 -5.54 9.92 -32.35
CA LEU A 299 -5.27 10.36 -33.69
C LEU A 299 -3.76 10.31 -33.92
N ARG A 300 -3.33 9.73 -35.04
CA ARG A 300 -1.94 9.73 -35.50
C ARG A 300 -1.90 10.22 -36.94
N LEU A 301 -1.02 11.21 -37.16
CA LEU A 301 -0.71 11.73 -38.49
C LEU A 301 0.79 11.52 -38.67
N GLU A 302 1.15 10.71 -39.64
CA GLU A 302 2.54 10.34 -39.88
C GLU A 302 2.89 10.59 -41.36
N GLN A 303 3.99 11.30 -41.58
CA GLN A 303 4.63 11.45 -42.88
C GLN A 303 5.95 10.70 -42.83
N TYR A 304 6.22 9.90 -43.84
CA TYR A 304 7.46 9.14 -43.88
C TYR A 304 8.06 9.10 -45.29
N GLU A 305 9.39 9.12 -45.30
CA GLU A 305 10.20 8.95 -46.49
C GLU A 305 11.12 7.74 -46.32
N THR A 306 11.10 6.84 -47.26
CA THR A 306 11.90 5.61 -47.22
C THR A 306 12.79 5.48 -48.42
N GLY A 307 14.09 5.88 -48.30
CA GLY A 307 15.08 5.79 -49.35
C GLY A 307 14.71 6.60 -50.60
N ASP A 308 15.05 6.12 -51.78
CA ASP A 308 14.88 6.85 -53.04
C ASP A 308 13.49 6.71 -53.71
N THR A 309 12.52 6.01 -53.10
CA THR A 309 11.36 5.56 -53.92
C THR A 309 9.97 5.60 -53.26
N ASP A 310 9.81 5.81 -51.95
CA ASP A 310 8.48 5.77 -51.35
C ASP A 310 8.31 6.82 -50.25
N ASP A 311 7.67 7.94 -50.61
CA ASP A 311 7.10 8.89 -49.65
C ASP A 311 5.64 8.51 -49.41
N GLY A 312 5.19 8.59 -48.16
CA GLY A 312 3.81 8.29 -47.85
C GLY A 312 3.33 9.08 -46.62
N ASP A 313 2.03 9.16 -46.51
CA ASP A 313 1.33 9.70 -45.35
C ASP A 313 0.35 8.66 -44.82
N SER A 314 0.15 8.70 -43.52
CA SER A 314 -0.79 7.83 -42.82
C SER A 314 -1.59 8.64 -41.84
N GLU A 315 -2.91 8.57 -41.94
CA GLU A 315 -3.84 9.12 -40.97
C GLU A 315 -4.57 7.99 -40.28
N LEU A 316 -4.49 7.93 -38.97
CA LEU A 316 -5.08 6.83 -38.24
C LEU A 316 -5.82 7.30 -37.01
N LEU A 317 -7.12 7.06 -36.97
CA LEU A 317 -7.95 7.24 -35.79
C LEU A 317 -8.17 5.89 -35.07
N THR A 318 -7.71 5.77 -33.84
CA THR A 318 -7.74 4.49 -33.12
C THR A 318 -8.54 4.60 -31.84
N PRO A 319 -9.83 4.26 -31.86
CA PRO A 319 -10.60 4.01 -30.64
C PRO A 319 -10.17 2.69 -30.00
N GLY A 320 -10.21 2.63 -28.67
CA GLY A 320 -9.90 1.39 -27.97
C GLY A 320 -10.30 1.35 -26.51
N ILE A 321 -10.25 0.15 -25.99
CA ILE A 321 -10.49 -0.17 -24.58
C ILE A 321 -9.42 -1.13 -24.09
N SER A 322 -8.94 -0.87 -22.89
CA SER A 322 -7.97 -1.73 -22.21
C SER A 322 -8.45 -2.03 -20.79
N TYR A 323 -8.28 -3.26 -20.38
CA TYR A 323 -8.43 -3.71 -19.00
C TYR A 323 -7.09 -4.26 -18.54
N SER A 324 -6.61 -3.80 -17.38
CA SER A 324 -5.40 -4.33 -16.77
C SER A 324 -5.61 -4.56 -15.27
N PHE A 325 -4.95 -5.59 -14.77
CA PHE A 325 -4.95 -5.94 -13.36
C PHE A 325 -3.52 -6.24 -12.94
N VAL A 326 -3.13 -5.71 -11.79
CA VAL A 326 -1.82 -5.97 -11.17
C VAL A 326 -2.05 -6.34 -9.73
N GLU A 327 -1.62 -7.53 -9.36
CA GLU A 327 -1.56 -7.99 -7.97
C GLU A 327 -0.10 -8.20 -7.59
N GLU A 328 0.31 -7.52 -6.53
CA GLU A 328 1.67 -7.56 -6.00
C GLU A 328 1.59 -7.76 -4.49
N ASP A 329 2.35 -8.73 -3.97
CA ASP A 329 2.39 -9.04 -2.54
C ASP A 329 3.14 -7.99 -1.73
N TYR A 330 4.15 -7.33 -2.32
CA TYR A 330 5.02 -6.39 -1.61
C TYR A 330 5.66 -5.32 -2.53
N PRO A 331 5.00 -4.18 -2.81
CA PRO A 331 5.68 -3.06 -3.47
C PRO A 331 6.73 -2.45 -2.51
N PRO A 332 7.94 -2.06 -2.96
CA PRO A 332 8.47 -1.98 -4.32
C PRO A 332 9.25 -3.22 -4.80
N ARG A 333 9.26 -4.30 -4.04
CA ARG A 333 9.97 -5.54 -4.38
C ARG A 333 9.02 -6.74 -4.24
N PRO A 334 8.12 -6.95 -5.20
CA PRO A 334 7.22 -8.09 -5.15
C PRO A 334 8.00 -9.38 -5.24
N LEU A 335 7.72 -10.34 -4.33
CA LEU A 335 8.24 -11.70 -4.36
C LEU A 335 7.31 -12.61 -5.18
N VAL A 336 6.02 -12.32 -5.12
CA VAL A 336 4.97 -12.99 -5.88
C VAL A 336 4.00 -11.96 -6.39
N GLY A 337 3.62 -12.06 -7.66
CA GLY A 337 2.63 -11.18 -8.25
C GLY A 337 2.24 -11.67 -9.63
N HIS A 338 1.09 -11.21 -10.12
CA HIS A 338 0.70 -11.42 -11.50
C HIS A 338 0.15 -10.15 -12.12
N ARG A 339 0.34 -10.02 -13.41
CA ARG A 339 -0.22 -8.95 -14.23
C ARG A 339 -1.00 -9.56 -15.39
N SER A 340 -2.25 -9.12 -15.53
CA SER A 340 -3.10 -9.48 -16.66
C SER A 340 -3.50 -8.22 -17.41
N SER A 341 -3.47 -8.25 -18.74
CA SER A 341 -3.97 -7.14 -19.56
C SER A 341 -4.64 -7.66 -20.81
N VAL A 342 -5.77 -7.06 -21.15
CA VAL A 342 -6.50 -7.31 -22.38
C VAL A 342 -6.80 -5.97 -23.01
N GLN A 343 -6.52 -5.83 -24.30
CA GLN A 343 -6.79 -4.61 -25.07
C GLN A 343 -7.50 -4.96 -26.37
N ALA A 344 -8.52 -4.19 -26.69
CA ALA A 344 -9.16 -4.18 -28.00
C ALA A 344 -9.08 -2.78 -28.58
N ARG A 345 -8.67 -2.69 -29.84
CA ARG A 345 -8.59 -1.42 -30.60
C ARG A 345 -9.00 -1.65 -32.03
N GLY A 346 -9.65 -0.68 -32.64
CA GLY A 346 -9.94 -0.62 -34.06
C GLY A 346 -9.16 0.52 -34.69
N ALA A 347 -8.93 0.46 -35.98
CA ALA A 347 -8.35 1.53 -36.77
C ALA A 347 -9.39 2.01 -37.78
N LEU A 348 -9.50 3.32 -37.92
CA LEU A 348 -10.30 4.00 -38.93
C LEU A 348 -9.32 4.84 -39.75
N ASP A 349 -9.27 4.59 -41.02
CA ASP A 349 -8.49 5.36 -42.00
C ASP A 349 -9.30 6.55 -42.46
#